data_37098a2b0a6b2a216131388700b089e9
#
_entry.id   37098a2b0a6b2a216131388700b089e9
#
_cell.length_a   1.000
_cell.length_b   1.000
_cell.length_c   1.000
_cell.angle_alpha   90.00
_cell.angle_beta   90.00
_cell.angle_gamma   90.00
#
_symmetry.space_group_name_H-M   'P 1'
#
loop_
_entity.id
_entity.type
_entity.pdbx_description
1 polymer ?
#
loop_
_entity_poly.entity_id
_entity_poly.type
_entity_poly.pdbx_seq_one_letter_code
_entity_poly.pdbx_strand_id
1 'polypeptide(L)'
;MADNNLTTAPEQVDANVTSAERVSNSGHDEVVTTSSNSGVKRPGDRVFEFLSTASATLITVMIAAIAAFLLWRAVPALGVNDGGLMGFFTYGGRWETSDTSAMKFGIPTMFGTTVLISVFALLLAMPVALAIAIFLSNYAPARLVKPLGFLVDMLAAVPSIVYGLWGWQVLGPALSGFYSWLESWAGGFFLFHVFDNSPSFATGRNLFTGGIVLAVMILPIIAATAREVFVQTPPGQVESALALGATRWEVIRMTVLPFGMSGYIAGSMLGLGRALGETMALYMVVSPLIDFRFSLFDGGTTFATAIALASAEFGNEMRAGAYIAAGLMLFLLTFVVNAIARAIVKSK
;
A
#
# COMPACT_ATOMS: atom_id res chain seq x y z
N MET A 1 27.46 -19.72 -83.43
CA MET A 1 27.54 -21.11 -82.97
C MET A 1 26.46 -21.19 -81.91
N ALA A 2 25.27 -21.61 -82.33
CA ALA A 2 24.78 -23.00 -82.39
C ALA A 2 24.48 -23.45 -80.96
N ASP A 3 23.38 -23.92 -80.54
CA ASP A 3 22.11 -24.31 -81.13
C ASP A 3 21.20 -24.78 -79.99
N ASN A 4 19.90 -24.50 -80.10
CA ASN A 4 18.81 -25.46 -80.05
C ASN A 4 18.62 -26.30 -78.76
N ASN A 5 17.46 -26.58 -78.31
CA ASN A 5 16.11 -26.80 -78.86
C ASN A 5 15.13 -26.95 -77.69
N LEU A 6 14.00 -26.31 -77.74
CA LEU A 6 12.69 -26.87 -78.15
C LEU A 6 12.05 -27.90 -77.18
N THR A 7 10.87 -27.48 -76.80
CA THR A 7 9.56 -28.19 -76.82
C THR A 7 9.23 -28.92 -75.52
N THR A 8 8.08 -28.79 -74.96
CA THR A 8 6.71 -28.84 -75.47
C THR A 8 5.69 -28.34 -74.46
N ALA A 9 4.63 -27.77 -74.98
CA ALA A 9 3.40 -27.36 -74.30
C ALA A 9 2.49 -28.60 -74.07
N PRO A 10 1.21 -28.38 -73.80
CA PRO A 10 0.52 -28.20 -72.53
C PRO A 10 -0.50 -29.32 -72.30
N GLU A 11 -0.93 -29.54 -71.10
CA GLU A 11 -2.11 -30.40 -70.89
C GLU A 11 -2.95 -29.92 -69.73
N GLN A 12 -4.00 -29.47 -70.09
CA GLN A 12 -5.43 -29.74 -69.88
C GLN A 12 -6.02 -29.07 -68.62
N VAL A 13 -6.81 -28.09 -68.99
CA VAL A 13 -7.96 -27.56 -68.24
C VAL A 13 -9.01 -28.68 -68.17
N ASP A 14 -9.40 -29.08 -66.99
CA ASP A 14 -10.70 -29.71 -66.78
C ASP A 14 -11.56 -28.82 -65.87
N ALA A 15 -12.51 -28.23 -66.54
CA ALA A 15 -13.67 -27.60 -65.91
C ALA A 15 -14.57 -28.69 -65.34
N ASN A 16 -14.92 -28.60 -64.09
CA ASN A 16 -16.16 -29.18 -63.63
C ASN A 16 -16.91 -28.19 -62.76
N VAL A 17 -17.87 -27.59 -63.36
CA VAL A 17 -18.90 -26.73 -62.81
C VAL A 17 -20.00 -27.66 -62.27
N THR A 18 -20.65 -27.14 -61.20
CA THR A 18 -21.92 -27.52 -60.64
C THR A 18 -21.96 -28.64 -59.59
N SER A 19 -22.15 -28.20 -58.33
CA SER A 19 -23.41 -28.56 -57.62
C SER A 19 -23.55 -27.72 -56.38
N ALA A 20 -24.47 -26.78 -56.41
CA ALA A 20 -25.02 -26.12 -55.25
C ALA A 20 -25.76 -27.16 -54.38
N GLU A 21 -25.24 -27.50 -53.26
CA GLU A 21 -25.99 -28.21 -52.23
C GLU A 21 -26.17 -27.33 -51.01
N ARG A 22 -27.42 -27.03 -50.73
CA ARG A 22 -27.90 -26.43 -49.51
C ARG A 22 -27.52 -27.32 -48.34
N VAL A 23 -26.64 -26.85 -47.48
CA VAL A 23 -26.49 -27.47 -46.16
C VAL A 23 -27.32 -26.69 -45.17
N SER A 24 -28.33 -27.40 -44.73
CA SER A 24 -29.26 -27.16 -43.65
C SER A 24 -28.53 -26.69 -42.39
N ASN A 25 -29.04 -25.60 -41.85
CA ASN A 25 -28.77 -25.11 -40.50
C ASN A 25 -29.28 -26.14 -39.46
N SER A 26 -28.40 -26.93 -38.88
CA SER A 26 -28.68 -27.69 -37.67
C SER A 26 -27.64 -27.32 -36.63
N GLY A 27 -28.13 -26.70 -35.56
CA GLY A 27 -27.34 -26.28 -34.41
C GLY A 27 -26.62 -27.49 -33.78
N HIS A 28 -25.35 -27.34 -33.66
CA HIS A 28 -24.57 -28.06 -32.68
C HIS A 28 -23.86 -27.02 -31.83
N ASP A 29 -24.37 -26.86 -30.62
CA ASP A 29 -23.62 -26.32 -29.50
C ASP A 29 -22.39 -27.25 -29.33
N GLU A 30 -21.30 -26.88 -29.96
CA GLU A 30 -20.01 -27.45 -29.64
C GLU A 30 -19.60 -26.84 -28.25
N VAL A 31 -19.97 -27.59 -27.18
CA VAL A 31 -19.39 -27.44 -25.87
C VAL A 31 -17.88 -27.62 -26.08
N VAL A 32 -17.15 -26.51 -26.15
CA VAL A 32 -15.71 -26.49 -26.02
C VAL A 32 -15.39 -27.04 -24.63
N THR A 33 -15.32 -28.35 -24.53
CA THR A 33 -14.69 -29.00 -23.40
C THR A 33 -13.22 -28.59 -23.44
N THR A 34 -12.86 -27.62 -22.60
CA THR A 34 -11.46 -27.37 -22.28
C THR A 34 -10.91 -28.68 -21.70
N SER A 35 -10.29 -29.47 -22.57
CA SER A 35 -9.51 -30.61 -22.13
C SER A 35 -8.45 -30.05 -21.16
N SER A 36 -8.56 -30.34 -19.89
CA SER A 36 -7.48 -30.14 -18.94
C SER A 36 -6.29 -30.92 -19.50
N ASN A 37 -5.36 -30.20 -20.11
CA ASN A 37 -4.10 -30.74 -20.57
C ASN A 37 -3.34 -31.20 -19.33
N SER A 38 -3.52 -32.45 -18.94
CA SER A 38 -2.71 -33.14 -17.93
C SER A 38 -1.31 -33.34 -18.51
N GLY A 39 -0.57 -32.23 -18.62
CA GLY A 39 0.84 -32.25 -18.99
C GLY A 39 1.58 -33.20 -18.04
N VAL A 40 2.43 -34.05 -18.60
CA VAL A 40 3.27 -34.96 -17.86
C VAL A 40 4.08 -34.16 -16.84
N LYS A 41 3.64 -34.19 -15.58
CA LYS A 41 4.33 -33.48 -14.47
C LYS A 41 5.67 -34.15 -14.26
N ARG A 42 6.74 -33.46 -14.59
CA ARG A 42 8.11 -33.91 -14.29
C ARG A 42 8.34 -33.97 -12.77
N PRO A 43 9.23 -34.86 -12.28
CA PRO A 43 9.49 -34.93 -10.82
C PRO A 43 9.89 -33.60 -10.20
N GLY A 44 10.63 -32.74 -10.92
CA GLY A 44 11.00 -31.40 -10.48
C GLY A 44 9.78 -30.48 -10.30
N ASP A 45 8.77 -30.58 -11.16
CA ASP A 45 7.54 -29.76 -11.07
C ASP A 45 6.74 -30.11 -9.81
N ARG A 46 6.71 -31.40 -9.44
CA ARG A 46 6.05 -31.84 -8.19
C ARG A 46 6.77 -31.34 -6.95
N VAL A 47 8.10 -31.34 -6.94
CA VAL A 47 8.89 -30.81 -5.84
C VAL A 47 8.67 -29.30 -5.71
N PHE A 48 8.68 -28.57 -6.83
CA PHE A 48 8.44 -27.13 -6.82
C PHE A 48 7.01 -26.80 -6.37
N GLU A 49 5.99 -27.49 -6.88
CA GLU A 49 4.59 -27.35 -6.48
C GLU A 49 4.41 -27.61 -4.97
N PHE A 50 5.05 -28.68 -4.47
CA PHE A 50 5.03 -29.00 -3.04
C PHE A 50 5.69 -27.90 -2.20
N LEU A 51 6.90 -27.46 -2.54
CA LEU A 51 7.61 -26.41 -1.83
C LEU A 51 6.84 -25.09 -1.84
N SER A 52 6.29 -24.70 -2.99
CA SER A 52 5.49 -23.48 -3.13
C SER A 52 4.23 -23.55 -2.27
N THR A 53 3.48 -24.66 -2.35
CA THR A 53 2.26 -24.85 -1.55
C THR A 53 2.57 -24.95 -0.07
N ALA A 54 3.63 -25.66 0.32
CA ALA A 54 4.06 -25.76 1.72
C ALA A 54 4.46 -24.39 2.28
N SER A 55 5.20 -23.58 1.52
CA SER A 55 5.57 -22.21 1.92
C SER A 55 4.36 -21.32 2.09
N ALA A 56 3.41 -21.34 1.14
CA ALA A 56 2.17 -20.57 1.23
C ALA A 56 1.31 -20.99 2.44
N THR A 57 1.20 -22.29 2.66
CA THR A 57 0.48 -22.85 3.83
C THR A 57 1.17 -22.46 5.13
N LEU A 58 2.49 -22.56 5.20
CA LEU A 58 3.26 -22.16 6.39
C LEU A 58 3.02 -20.69 6.75
N ILE A 59 3.10 -19.78 5.78
CA ILE A 59 2.84 -18.35 6.01
C ILE A 59 1.41 -18.14 6.53
N THR A 60 0.42 -18.79 5.91
CA THR A 60 -0.98 -18.68 6.34
C THR A 60 -1.20 -19.18 7.75
N VAL A 61 -0.60 -20.33 8.09
CA VAL A 61 -0.66 -20.91 9.45
C VAL A 61 0.04 -20.01 10.45
N MET A 62 1.21 -19.44 10.12
CA MET A 62 1.90 -18.49 11.01
C MET A 62 1.06 -17.24 11.29
N ILE A 63 0.42 -16.66 10.28
CA ILE A 63 -0.45 -15.49 10.46
C ILE A 63 -1.65 -15.85 11.37
N ALA A 64 -2.29 -17.00 11.14
CA ALA A 64 -3.38 -17.47 11.97
C ALA A 64 -2.92 -17.76 13.42
N ALA A 65 -1.74 -18.35 13.60
CA ALA A 65 -1.17 -18.62 14.91
C ALA A 65 -0.85 -17.33 15.68
N ILE A 66 -0.29 -16.32 15.00
CA ILE A 66 -0.06 -14.98 15.59
C ILE A 66 -1.38 -14.36 16.03
N ALA A 67 -2.40 -14.36 15.17
CA ALA A 67 -3.72 -13.83 15.52
C ALA A 67 -4.34 -14.56 16.73
N ALA A 68 -4.27 -15.88 16.74
CA ALA A 68 -4.76 -16.70 17.86
C ALA A 68 -3.98 -16.42 19.16
N PHE A 69 -2.66 -16.29 19.08
CA PHE A 69 -1.82 -15.94 20.23
C PHE A 69 -2.15 -14.56 20.78
N LEU A 70 -2.26 -13.56 19.92
CA LEU A 70 -2.62 -12.19 20.33
C LEU A 70 -4.00 -12.17 21.02
N LEU A 71 -4.98 -12.88 20.45
CA LEU A 71 -6.31 -12.99 21.03
C LEU A 71 -6.28 -13.68 22.40
N TRP A 72 -5.58 -14.80 22.49
CA TRP A 72 -5.44 -15.55 23.76
C TRP A 72 -4.81 -14.70 24.87
N ARG A 73 -3.79 -13.89 24.54
CA ARG A 73 -3.12 -13.01 25.51
C ARG A 73 -3.93 -11.73 25.83
N ALA A 74 -4.77 -11.26 24.92
CA ALA A 74 -5.59 -10.06 25.10
C ALA A 74 -6.84 -10.33 25.98
N VAL A 75 -7.46 -11.51 25.86
CA VAL A 75 -8.73 -11.84 26.53
C VAL A 75 -8.70 -11.63 28.06
N PRO A 76 -7.69 -12.07 28.82
CA PRO A 76 -7.65 -11.84 30.27
C PRO A 76 -7.65 -10.36 30.63
N ALA A 77 -6.88 -9.52 29.93
CA ALA A 77 -6.81 -8.09 30.15
C ALA A 77 -8.14 -7.39 29.82
N LEU A 78 -8.79 -7.78 28.73
CA LEU A 78 -10.11 -7.27 28.34
C LEU A 78 -11.20 -7.63 29.37
N GLY A 79 -11.06 -8.78 30.04
CA GLY A 79 -12.01 -9.21 31.08
C GLY A 79 -11.94 -8.37 32.37
N VAL A 80 -10.79 -7.75 32.65
CA VAL A 80 -10.56 -6.89 33.86
C VAL A 80 -10.73 -5.41 33.51
N ASN A 81 -10.86 -5.06 32.22
CA ASN A 81 -11.03 -3.68 31.80
C ASN A 81 -12.37 -3.09 32.26
N ASP A 82 -12.38 -1.84 32.74
CA ASP A 82 -13.60 -1.12 33.09
C ASP A 82 -14.53 -1.01 31.85
N GLY A 83 -15.76 -1.51 32.00
CA GLY A 83 -16.69 -1.67 30.88
C GLY A 83 -16.36 -2.84 29.93
N GLY A 84 -15.38 -3.70 30.23
CA GLY A 84 -15.04 -4.87 29.45
C GLY A 84 -14.67 -4.55 27.98
N LEU A 85 -15.20 -5.33 27.05
CA LEU A 85 -14.99 -5.12 25.62
C LEU A 85 -15.61 -3.78 25.13
N MET A 86 -16.74 -3.36 25.66
CA MET A 86 -17.35 -2.07 25.30
C MET A 86 -16.47 -0.90 25.75
N GLY A 87 -15.97 -0.95 26.99
CA GLY A 87 -15.01 0.04 27.49
C GLY A 87 -13.76 0.13 26.58
N PHE A 88 -13.24 -0.97 26.13
CA PHE A 88 -12.10 -1.00 25.20
C PHE A 88 -12.36 -0.23 23.89
N PHE A 89 -13.56 -0.30 23.33
CA PHE A 89 -13.90 0.41 22.09
C PHE A 89 -14.37 1.86 22.31
N THR A 90 -14.76 2.25 23.52
CA THR A 90 -15.37 3.56 23.79
C THR A 90 -14.49 4.48 24.63
N TYR A 91 -13.60 3.92 25.43
CA TYR A 91 -12.77 4.72 26.32
C TYR A 91 -11.61 5.39 25.58
N GLY A 92 -11.63 6.71 25.49
CA GLY A 92 -10.61 7.52 24.80
C GLY A 92 -9.64 8.25 25.74
N GLY A 93 -9.71 8.00 27.06
CA GLY A 93 -8.84 8.68 28.04
C GLY A 93 -7.50 7.98 28.27
N ARG A 94 -6.81 8.44 29.31
CA ARG A 94 -5.50 7.91 29.72
C ARG A 94 -5.62 6.44 30.15
N TRP A 95 -4.69 5.62 29.69
CA TRP A 95 -4.58 4.23 30.11
C TRP A 95 -4.13 4.12 31.57
N GLU A 96 -4.95 3.49 32.38
CA GLU A 96 -4.71 3.20 33.77
C GLU A 96 -4.52 1.69 33.92
N THR A 97 -3.27 1.24 33.80
CA THR A 97 -2.88 -0.18 33.84
C THR A 97 -2.09 -0.53 35.10
N SER A 98 -1.94 0.44 36.03
CA SER A 98 -1.18 0.27 37.27
C SER A 98 -1.81 -0.75 38.20
N ASP A 99 -3.12 -0.71 38.34
CA ASP A 99 -3.89 -1.70 39.10
C ASP A 99 -4.37 -2.82 38.14
N THR A 100 -3.79 -3.99 38.30
CA THR A 100 -4.10 -5.14 37.46
C THR A 100 -5.43 -5.81 37.78
N SER A 101 -6.10 -5.40 38.88
CA SER A 101 -7.43 -5.88 39.25
C SER A 101 -8.55 -5.03 38.68
N ALA A 102 -8.29 -3.77 38.31
CA ALA A 102 -9.25 -2.81 37.79
C ALA A 102 -8.56 -1.88 36.76
N MET A 103 -8.30 -2.40 35.58
CA MET A 103 -7.65 -1.63 34.51
C MET A 103 -8.66 -0.78 33.73
N LYS A 104 -8.21 0.35 33.19
CA LYS A 104 -9.00 1.21 32.31
C LYS A 104 -8.20 1.61 31.10
N PHE A 105 -8.56 1.06 29.95
CA PHE A 105 -7.87 1.29 28.70
C PHE A 105 -8.80 1.12 27.49
N GLY A 106 -8.48 1.81 26.40
CA GLY A 106 -9.27 1.76 25.18
C GLY A 106 -8.50 2.24 23.94
N ILE A 107 -9.03 1.96 22.77
CA ILE A 107 -8.36 2.17 21.49
C ILE A 107 -8.75 3.44 20.71
N PRO A 108 -9.84 4.19 20.98
CA PRO A 108 -10.31 5.25 20.08
C PRO A 108 -9.23 6.29 19.74
N THR A 109 -8.46 6.70 20.74
CA THR A 109 -7.36 7.67 20.59
C THR A 109 -6.29 7.16 19.62
N MET A 110 -5.80 5.95 19.84
CA MET A 110 -4.76 5.35 19.01
C MET A 110 -5.25 5.04 17.60
N PHE A 111 -6.49 4.58 17.49
CA PHE A 111 -7.13 4.31 16.20
C PHE A 111 -7.27 5.59 15.36
N GLY A 112 -7.84 6.66 15.96
CA GLY A 112 -8.01 7.95 15.31
C GLY A 112 -6.67 8.52 14.84
N THR A 113 -5.67 8.55 15.74
CA THR A 113 -4.32 9.04 15.41
C THR A 113 -3.66 8.22 14.29
N THR A 114 -3.71 6.89 14.38
CA THR A 114 -3.09 6.00 13.37
C THR A 114 -3.72 6.19 12.00
N VAL A 115 -5.04 6.24 11.92
CA VAL A 115 -5.76 6.43 10.65
C VAL A 115 -5.52 7.82 10.10
N LEU A 116 -5.65 8.86 10.93
CA LEU A 116 -5.49 10.25 10.50
C LEU A 116 -4.10 10.50 9.89
N ILE A 117 -3.03 10.12 10.61
CA ILE A 117 -1.67 10.37 10.14
C ILE A 117 -1.32 9.52 8.90
N SER A 118 -1.79 8.28 8.84
CA SER A 118 -1.51 7.38 7.71
C SER A 118 -2.24 7.81 6.44
N VAL A 119 -3.51 8.22 6.55
CA VAL A 119 -4.28 8.75 5.42
C VAL A 119 -3.69 10.07 4.94
N PHE A 120 -3.32 10.96 5.85
CA PHE A 120 -2.67 12.23 5.50
C PHE A 120 -1.34 12.00 4.77
N ALA A 121 -0.50 11.12 5.28
CA ALA A 121 0.76 10.75 4.63
C ALA A 121 0.54 10.16 3.23
N LEU A 122 -0.45 9.29 3.07
CA LEU A 122 -0.80 8.68 1.80
C LEU A 122 -1.27 9.72 0.78
N LEU A 123 -2.13 10.65 1.20
CA LEU A 123 -2.64 11.73 0.33
C LEU A 123 -1.52 12.64 -0.18
N LEU A 124 -0.47 12.85 0.62
CA LEU A 124 0.71 13.60 0.20
C LEU A 124 1.62 12.78 -0.71
N ALA A 125 1.86 11.52 -0.37
CA ALA A 125 2.80 10.67 -1.08
C ALA A 125 2.29 10.21 -2.44
N MET A 126 1.01 9.88 -2.58
CA MET A 126 0.43 9.35 -3.82
C MET A 126 0.66 10.23 -5.05
N PRO A 127 0.29 11.54 -5.06
CA PRO A 127 0.45 12.36 -6.26
C PRO A 127 1.93 12.57 -6.61
N VAL A 128 2.79 12.73 -5.62
CA VAL A 128 4.24 12.91 -5.83
C VAL A 128 4.87 11.62 -6.38
N ALA A 129 4.54 10.48 -5.79
CA ALA A 129 5.02 9.17 -6.25
C ALA A 129 4.55 8.87 -7.68
N LEU A 130 3.29 9.19 -8.01
CA LEU A 130 2.76 9.06 -9.37
C LEU A 130 3.55 9.91 -10.37
N ALA A 131 3.80 11.18 -10.02
CA ALA A 131 4.59 12.09 -10.86
C ALA A 131 6.01 11.55 -11.09
N ILE A 132 6.68 11.07 -10.04
CA ILE A 132 8.01 10.45 -10.14
C ILE A 132 7.99 9.19 -11.00
N ALA A 133 7.00 8.31 -10.80
CA ALA A 133 6.88 7.08 -11.57
C ALA A 133 6.65 7.36 -13.06
N ILE A 134 5.75 8.28 -13.42
CA ILE A 134 5.50 8.71 -14.80
C ILE A 134 6.75 9.35 -15.40
N PHE A 135 7.42 10.22 -14.65
CA PHE A 135 8.64 10.87 -15.13
C PHE A 135 9.72 9.83 -15.45
N LEU A 136 9.98 8.89 -14.54
CA LEU A 136 11.03 7.88 -14.71
C LEU A 136 10.69 6.86 -15.81
N SER A 137 9.41 6.57 -16.05
CA SER A 137 9.00 5.57 -17.05
C SER A 137 8.87 6.15 -18.46
N ASN A 138 8.47 7.44 -18.61
CA ASN A 138 8.06 7.97 -19.90
C ASN A 138 8.82 9.24 -20.36
N TYR A 139 9.35 10.05 -19.42
CA TYR A 139 9.99 11.33 -19.74
C TYR A 139 11.50 11.34 -19.55
N ALA A 140 12.02 10.58 -18.58
CA ALA A 140 13.43 10.62 -18.24
C ALA A 140 14.30 10.08 -19.40
N PRO A 141 15.37 10.81 -19.77
CA PRO A 141 16.31 10.31 -20.76
C PRO A 141 17.01 9.03 -20.24
N ALA A 142 17.27 8.07 -21.14
CA ALA A 142 17.80 6.75 -20.78
C ALA A 142 19.06 6.79 -19.88
N ARG A 143 19.87 7.85 -20.00
CA ARG A 143 21.06 8.04 -19.16
C ARG A 143 20.73 8.36 -17.70
N LEU A 144 19.57 8.97 -17.41
CA LEU A 144 19.15 9.39 -16.06
C LEU A 144 18.20 8.40 -15.40
N VAL A 145 17.55 7.52 -16.14
CA VAL A 145 16.60 6.53 -15.59
C VAL A 145 17.25 5.65 -14.52
N LYS A 146 18.44 5.12 -14.81
CA LYS A 146 19.16 4.24 -13.87
C LYS A 146 19.61 4.97 -12.60
N PRO A 147 20.35 6.11 -12.67
CA PRO A 147 20.80 6.79 -11.46
C PRO A 147 19.64 7.36 -10.63
N LEU A 148 18.60 7.92 -11.27
CA LEU A 148 17.43 8.42 -10.53
C LEU A 148 16.61 7.30 -9.89
N GLY A 149 16.43 6.18 -10.59
CA GLY A 149 15.80 4.99 -10.01
C GLY A 149 16.57 4.50 -8.79
N PHE A 150 17.89 4.37 -8.91
CA PHE A 150 18.76 4.00 -7.79
C PHE A 150 18.66 4.96 -6.60
N LEU A 151 18.56 6.27 -6.83
CA LEU A 151 18.35 7.25 -5.75
C LEU A 151 17.01 7.05 -5.04
N VAL A 152 15.93 6.76 -5.78
CA VAL A 152 14.63 6.45 -5.20
C VAL A 152 14.70 5.18 -4.35
N ASP A 153 15.38 4.14 -4.84
CA ASP A 153 15.54 2.88 -4.12
C ASP A 153 16.40 3.07 -2.85
N MET A 154 17.44 3.92 -2.91
CA MET A 154 18.26 4.28 -1.76
C MET A 154 17.48 4.98 -0.66
N LEU A 155 16.53 5.86 -1.02
CA LEU A 155 15.65 6.49 -0.02
C LEU A 155 14.81 5.45 0.74
N ALA A 156 14.36 4.38 0.07
CA ALA A 156 13.63 3.30 0.74
C ALA A 156 14.48 2.51 1.76
N ALA A 157 15.80 2.49 1.56
CA ALA A 157 16.73 1.76 2.42
C ALA A 157 17.17 2.53 3.67
N VAL A 158 16.88 3.83 3.77
CA VAL A 158 17.22 4.66 4.94
C VAL A 158 16.45 4.17 6.19
N PRO A 159 17.13 3.95 7.33
CA PRO A 159 16.45 3.58 8.57
C PRO A 159 15.43 4.62 9.00
N SER A 160 14.23 4.18 9.44
CA SER A 160 13.11 5.08 9.81
C SER A 160 13.46 6.07 10.92
N ILE A 161 14.33 5.68 11.85
CA ILE A 161 14.79 6.56 12.92
C ILE A 161 15.53 7.81 12.40
N VAL A 162 16.24 7.70 11.26
CA VAL A 162 16.95 8.83 10.65
C VAL A 162 15.95 9.86 10.12
N TYR A 163 14.88 9.39 9.46
CA TYR A 163 13.77 10.25 9.05
C TYR A 163 13.10 10.92 10.26
N GLY A 164 12.93 10.18 11.37
CA GLY A 164 12.37 10.70 12.60
C GLY A 164 13.24 11.82 13.20
N LEU A 165 14.54 11.62 13.31
CA LEU A 165 15.48 12.62 13.80
C LEU A 165 15.53 13.87 12.91
N TRP A 166 15.56 13.68 11.59
CA TRP A 166 15.49 14.78 10.64
C TRP A 166 14.17 15.55 10.76
N GLY A 167 13.06 14.83 10.87
CA GLY A 167 11.73 15.42 11.07
C GLY A 167 11.64 16.27 12.31
N TRP A 168 12.15 15.77 13.43
CA TRP A 168 12.12 16.49 14.71
C TRP A 168 13.07 17.68 14.73
N GLN A 169 14.34 17.50 14.33
CA GLN A 169 15.38 18.52 14.53
C GLN A 169 15.41 19.57 13.41
N VAL A 170 15.01 19.21 12.19
CA VAL A 170 15.13 20.09 11.04
C VAL A 170 13.77 20.48 10.48
N LEU A 171 12.93 19.51 10.15
CA LEU A 171 11.67 19.77 9.45
C LEU A 171 10.65 20.50 10.32
N GLY A 172 10.43 20.05 11.56
CA GLY A 172 9.49 20.67 12.50
C GLY A 172 9.78 22.14 12.73
N PRO A 173 11.01 22.51 13.17
CA PRO A 173 11.40 23.91 13.32
C PRO A 173 11.32 24.73 12.02
N ALA A 174 11.72 24.15 10.88
CA ALA A 174 11.67 24.84 9.59
C ALA A 174 10.23 25.15 9.12
N LEU A 175 9.27 24.31 9.51
CA LEU A 175 7.86 24.51 9.17
C LEU A 175 7.08 25.38 10.16
N SER A 176 7.67 25.85 11.24
CA SER A 176 6.97 26.66 12.28
C SER A 176 6.27 27.90 11.73
N GLY A 177 6.94 28.63 10.82
CA GLY A 177 6.35 29.79 10.14
C GLY A 177 5.19 29.42 9.21
N PHE A 178 5.30 28.28 8.52
CA PHE A 178 4.22 27.74 7.70
C PHE A 178 3.02 27.30 8.54
N TYR A 179 3.24 26.72 9.71
CA TYR A 179 2.15 26.34 10.62
C TYR A 179 1.38 27.56 11.11
N SER A 180 2.08 28.62 11.53
CA SER A 180 1.46 29.86 11.97
C SER A 180 0.68 30.54 10.84
N TRP A 181 1.21 30.52 9.62
CA TRP A 181 0.52 31.02 8.45
C TRP A 181 -0.73 30.19 8.14
N LEU A 182 -0.64 28.87 8.15
CA LEU A 182 -1.75 27.98 7.85
C LEU A 182 -2.84 28.06 8.93
N GLU A 183 -2.45 28.17 10.20
CA GLU A 183 -3.35 28.36 11.33
C GLU A 183 -4.11 29.69 11.22
N SER A 184 -3.44 30.78 10.86
CA SER A 184 -4.08 32.10 10.71
C SER A 184 -5.14 32.14 9.61
N TRP A 185 -4.99 31.32 8.58
CA TRP A 185 -5.90 31.24 7.44
C TRP A 185 -6.92 30.12 7.55
N ALA A 186 -6.51 28.94 8.00
CA ALA A 186 -7.32 27.73 8.03
C ALA A 186 -7.61 27.21 9.45
N GLY A 187 -7.23 27.95 10.51
CA GLY A 187 -7.42 27.54 11.92
C GLY A 187 -8.89 27.37 12.35
N GLY A 188 -9.84 27.91 11.55
CA GLY A 188 -11.27 27.61 11.70
C GLY A 188 -11.68 26.22 11.21
N PHE A 189 -10.85 25.53 10.47
CA PHE A 189 -11.12 24.17 9.99
C PHE A 189 -10.58 23.16 11.02
N PHE A 190 -11.39 22.16 11.38
CA PHE A 190 -11.11 21.23 12.47
C PHE A 190 -9.74 20.53 12.38
N LEU A 191 -9.23 20.29 11.16
CA LEU A 191 -7.92 19.63 10.95
C LEU A 191 -6.72 20.54 11.21
N PHE A 192 -6.89 21.87 11.21
CA PHE A 192 -5.83 22.86 11.41
C PHE A 192 -6.06 23.73 12.64
N HIS A 193 -7.00 23.32 13.48
CA HIS A 193 -7.30 24.03 14.73
C HIS A 193 -6.17 23.79 15.74
N VAL A 194 -5.63 24.86 16.30
CA VAL A 194 -4.66 24.80 17.41
C VAL A 194 -5.41 24.91 18.71
N PHE A 195 -5.27 23.90 19.56
CA PHE A 195 -5.83 23.94 20.90
C PHE A 195 -4.92 24.72 21.83
N ASP A 196 -5.52 25.50 22.76
CA ASP A 196 -4.78 26.30 23.71
C ASP A 196 -3.74 25.48 24.47
N ASN A 197 -2.52 26.02 24.58
CA ASN A 197 -1.36 25.37 25.20
C ASN A 197 -0.91 24.06 24.55
N SER A 198 -1.09 23.86 23.24
CA SER A 198 -0.52 22.69 22.56
C SER A 198 1.01 22.81 22.43
N PRO A 199 1.80 22.10 23.25
CA PRO A 199 3.25 22.10 23.12
C PRO A 199 3.72 21.48 21.81
N SER A 200 2.88 20.66 21.18
CA SER A 200 3.13 20.01 19.90
C SER A 200 3.21 21.03 18.76
N PHE A 201 2.36 22.06 18.78
CA PHE A 201 2.37 23.14 17.80
C PHE A 201 3.66 23.97 17.91
N ALA A 202 3.99 24.44 19.13
CA ALA A 202 5.15 25.29 19.38
C ALA A 202 6.48 24.60 19.05
N THR A 203 6.60 23.31 19.29
CA THR A 203 7.82 22.52 19.01
C THR A 203 7.88 21.94 17.62
N GLY A 204 6.81 22.04 16.83
CA GLY A 204 6.68 21.36 15.54
C GLY A 204 6.60 19.83 15.62
N ARG A 205 6.43 19.28 16.83
CA ARG A 205 6.29 17.84 17.08
C ARG A 205 4.83 17.39 17.02
N ASN A 206 4.20 17.62 15.88
CA ASN A 206 2.79 17.41 15.65
C ASN A 206 2.53 16.35 14.57
N LEU A 207 1.25 15.98 14.39
CA LEU A 207 0.84 14.99 13.41
C LEU A 207 1.09 15.46 11.97
N PHE A 208 1.10 16.77 11.70
CA PHE A 208 1.41 17.30 10.39
C PHE A 208 2.86 17.03 9.99
N THR A 209 3.83 17.35 10.86
CA THR A 209 5.25 17.01 10.63
C THR A 209 5.45 15.51 10.50
N GLY A 210 4.84 14.73 11.40
CA GLY A 210 4.89 13.28 11.36
C GLY A 210 4.34 12.71 10.06
N GLY A 211 3.24 13.26 9.57
CA GLY A 211 2.62 12.86 8.31
C GLY A 211 3.48 13.18 7.07
N ILE A 212 4.18 14.32 7.06
CA ILE A 212 5.15 14.63 5.98
C ILE A 212 6.33 13.65 6.02
N VAL A 213 6.91 13.40 7.19
CA VAL A 213 8.00 12.44 7.35
C VAL A 213 7.56 11.06 6.86
N LEU A 214 6.38 10.64 7.23
CA LEU A 214 5.81 9.37 6.82
C LEU A 214 5.56 9.33 5.31
N ALA A 215 5.06 10.43 4.72
CA ALA A 215 4.88 10.56 3.28
C ALA A 215 6.21 10.39 2.52
N VAL A 216 7.28 11.04 2.98
CA VAL A 216 8.62 10.91 2.39
C VAL A 216 9.12 9.46 2.47
N MET A 217 8.83 8.74 3.55
CA MET A 217 9.24 7.34 3.72
C MET A 217 8.49 6.36 2.83
N ILE A 218 7.18 6.58 2.59
CA ILE A 218 6.37 5.67 1.76
C ILE A 218 6.46 6.01 0.27
N LEU A 219 6.83 7.23 -0.07
CA LEU A 219 6.93 7.73 -1.44
C LEU A 219 7.81 6.85 -2.35
N PRO A 220 9.03 6.42 -1.95
CA PRO A 220 9.88 5.58 -2.80
C PRO A 220 9.23 4.23 -3.11
N ILE A 221 8.54 3.63 -2.15
CA ILE A 221 7.88 2.33 -2.31
C ILE A 221 6.77 2.44 -3.36
N ILE A 222 5.95 3.49 -3.26
CA ILE A 222 4.84 3.73 -4.21
C ILE A 222 5.41 4.03 -5.60
N ALA A 223 6.43 4.90 -5.68
CA ALA A 223 7.04 5.30 -6.94
C ALA A 223 7.73 4.14 -7.66
N ALA A 224 8.48 3.31 -6.94
CA ALA A 224 9.16 2.14 -7.50
C ALA A 224 8.16 1.13 -8.06
N THR A 225 7.14 0.76 -7.27
CA THR A 225 6.11 -0.19 -7.68
C THR A 225 5.29 0.32 -8.88
N ALA A 226 4.88 1.59 -8.86
CA ALA A 226 4.15 2.20 -9.96
C ALA A 226 4.98 2.27 -11.24
N ARG A 227 6.26 2.67 -11.15
CA ARG A 227 7.20 2.72 -12.27
C ARG A 227 7.38 1.35 -12.91
N GLU A 228 7.54 0.31 -12.11
CA GLU A 228 7.72 -1.06 -12.60
C GLU A 228 6.57 -1.49 -13.50
N VAL A 229 5.33 -1.22 -13.11
CA VAL A 229 4.14 -1.55 -13.91
C VAL A 229 4.00 -0.62 -15.12
N PHE A 230 4.29 0.68 -14.99
CA PHE A 230 4.21 1.60 -16.14
C PHE A 230 5.20 1.26 -17.26
N VAL A 231 6.39 0.76 -16.93
CA VAL A 231 7.38 0.30 -17.93
C VAL A 231 6.89 -0.96 -18.67
N GLN A 232 6.02 -1.75 -18.09
CA GLN A 232 5.45 -2.96 -18.71
C GLN A 232 4.31 -2.66 -19.70
N THR A 233 3.93 -1.39 -19.89
CA THR A 233 2.89 -1.00 -20.86
C THR A 233 3.28 -1.51 -22.27
N PRO A 234 2.41 -2.25 -22.97
CA PRO A 234 2.72 -2.81 -24.28
C PRO A 234 3.11 -1.72 -25.29
N PRO A 235 4.29 -1.81 -25.93
CA PRO A 235 4.77 -0.78 -26.86
C PRO A 235 3.83 -0.54 -28.03
N GLY A 236 3.15 -1.59 -28.54
CA GLY A 236 2.17 -1.45 -29.62
C GLY A 236 0.99 -0.54 -29.28
N GLN A 237 0.54 -0.48 -28.02
CA GLN A 237 -0.52 0.46 -27.61
C GLN A 237 -0.01 1.90 -27.62
N VAL A 238 1.22 2.12 -27.17
CA VAL A 238 1.88 3.44 -27.18
C VAL A 238 2.09 3.93 -28.61
N GLU A 239 2.62 3.09 -29.48
CA GLU A 239 2.89 3.37 -30.89
C GLU A 239 1.58 3.65 -31.66
N SER A 240 0.53 2.88 -31.43
CA SER A 240 -0.78 3.10 -32.04
C SER A 240 -1.38 4.45 -31.66
N ALA A 241 -1.28 4.84 -30.38
CA ALA A 241 -1.76 6.15 -29.94
C ALA A 241 -0.96 7.31 -30.58
N LEU A 242 0.37 7.18 -30.70
CA LEU A 242 1.23 8.14 -31.38
C LEU A 242 0.93 8.22 -32.89
N ALA A 243 0.66 7.10 -33.55
CA ALA A 243 0.29 7.06 -34.97
C ALA A 243 -1.03 7.79 -35.27
N LEU A 244 -1.94 7.82 -34.28
CA LEU A 244 -3.18 8.60 -34.36
C LEU A 244 -2.98 10.11 -34.04
N GLY A 245 -1.73 10.55 -33.82
CA GLY A 245 -1.39 11.96 -33.57
C GLY A 245 -1.52 12.40 -32.10
N ALA A 246 -1.66 11.47 -31.16
CA ALA A 246 -1.71 11.79 -29.74
C ALA A 246 -0.39 12.39 -29.23
N THR A 247 -0.47 13.40 -28.38
CA THR A 247 0.67 13.97 -27.68
C THR A 247 1.18 12.98 -26.61
N ARG A 248 2.44 13.13 -26.14
CA ARG A 248 3.00 12.27 -25.09
C ARG A 248 2.14 12.23 -23.83
N TRP A 249 1.55 13.35 -23.45
CA TRP A 249 0.66 13.40 -22.28
C TRP A 249 -0.64 12.62 -22.49
N GLU A 250 -1.23 12.73 -23.68
CA GLU A 250 -2.43 11.98 -24.04
C GLU A 250 -2.16 10.48 -24.06
N VAL A 251 -1.02 10.04 -24.59
CA VAL A 251 -0.59 8.65 -24.53
C VAL A 251 -0.50 8.17 -23.08
N ILE A 252 0.12 8.94 -22.20
CA ILE A 252 0.22 8.58 -20.78
C ILE A 252 -1.17 8.44 -20.17
N ARG A 253 -2.05 9.42 -20.40
CA ARG A 253 -3.39 9.46 -19.82
C ARG A 253 -4.30 8.35 -20.35
N MET A 254 -4.19 8.00 -21.64
CA MET A 254 -5.10 7.06 -22.31
C MET A 254 -4.59 5.62 -22.31
N THR A 255 -3.29 5.42 -22.18
CA THR A 255 -2.65 4.10 -22.34
C THR A 255 -1.90 3.69 -21.07
N VAL A 256 -0.89 4.46 -20.65
CA VAL A 256 0.01 4.08 -19.55
C VAL A 256 -0.70 4.09 -18.20
N LEU A 257 -1.43 5.17 -17.89
CA LEU A 257 -2.15 5.31 -16.62
C LEU A 257 -3.25 4.24 -16.44
N PRO A 258 -4.15 3.99 -17.41
CA PRO A 258 -5.15 2.95 -17.26
C PRO A 258 -4.53 1.55 -17.12
N PHE A 259 -3.48 1.26 -17.90
CA PHE A 259 -2.75 -0.01 -17.80
C PHE A 259 -2.11 -0.22 -16.43
N GLY A 260 -1.40 0.79 -15.92
CA GLY A 260 -0.63 0.71 -14.68
C GLY A 260 -1.40 1.08 -13.41
N MET A 261 -2.68 1.47 -13.49
CA MET A 261 -3.45 1.93 -12.34
C MET A 261 -3.56 0.86 -11.24
N SER A 262 -3.70 -0.39 -11.60
CA SER A 262 -3.75 -1.49 -10.63
C SER A 262 -2.44 -1.62 -9.85
N GLY A 263 -1.30 -1.49 -10.50
CA GLY A 263 0.02 -1.50 -9.87
C GLY A 263 0.26 -0.27 -8.99
N TYR A 264 -0.15 0.91 -9.45
CA TYR A 264 -0.08 2.14 -8.65
C TYR A 264 -0.92 2.06 -7.36
N ILE A 265 -2.15 1.55 -7.45
CA ILE A 265 -3.00 1.32 -6.27
C ILE A 265 -2.37 0.27 -5.35
N ALA A 266 -1.86 -0.83 -5.90
CA ALA A 266 -1.19 -1.88 -5.11
C ALA A 266 0.05 -1.33 -4.36
N GLY A 267 0.90 -0.54 -5.04
CA GLY A 267 2.02 0.15 -4.43
C GLY A 267 1.61 1.14 -3.34
N SER A 268 0.52 1.89 -3.56
CA SER A 268 -0.04 2.82 -2.58
C SER A 268 -0.53 2.09 -1.32
N MET A 269 -1.14 0.91 -1.49
CA MET A 269 -1.59 0.09 -0.35
C MET A 269 -0.41 -0.55 0.40
N LEU A 270 0.65 -0.93 -0.31
CA LEU A 270 1.89 -1.38 0.34
C LEU A 270 2.51 -0.26 1.17
N GLY A 271 2.56 0.96 0.63
CA GLY A 271 2.97 2.17 1.35
C GLY A 271 2.09 2.46 2.57
N LEU A 272 0.77 2.35 2.43
CA LEU A 272 -0.17 2.53 3.55
C LEU A 272 0.03 1.49 4.64
N GLY A 273 0.24 0.22 4.28
CA GLY A 273 0.54 -0.85 5.25
C GLY A 273 1.80 -0.54 6.07
N ARG A 274 2.85 0.00 5.42
CA ARG A 274 4.05 0.49 6.12
C ARG A 274 3.74 1.69 7.01
N ALA A 275 2.93 2.64 6.55
CA ALA A 275 2.55 3.83 7.32
C ALA A 275 1.79 3.49 8.62
N LEU A 276 0.85 2.54 8.55
CA LEU A 276 0.06 2.10 9.70
C LEU A 276 0.92 1.46 10.81
N GLY A 277 2.03 0.81 10.45
CA GLY A 277 2.93 0.13 11.37
C GLY A 277 4.16 0.94 11.77
N GLU A 278 4.31 2.19 11.32
CA GLU A 278 5.51 2.98 11.61
C GLU A 278 5.58 3.35 13.09
N THR A 279 6.73 3.04 13.68
CA THR A 279 6.95 3.18 15.12
C THR A 279 8.01 4.23 15.42
N MET A 280 9.25 4.02 14.95
CA MET A 280 10.42 4.79 15.41
C MET A 280 10.44 6.20 14.87
N ALA A 281 10.06 6.43 13.61
CA ALA A 281 10.01 7.77 13.06
C ALA A 281 8.94 8.62 13.78
N LEU A 282 7.74 8.06 13.97
CA LEU A 282 6.66 8.76 14.66
C LEU A 282 6.95 9.00 16.14
N TYR A 283 7.57 8.05 16.82
CA TYR A 283 8.01 8.19 18.21
C TYR A 283 8.93 9.41 18.39
N MET A 284 9.81 9.68 17.44
CA MET A 284 10.73 10.82 17.48
C MET A 284 10.05 12.14 17.13
N VAL A 285 9.19 12.14 16.11
CA VAL A 285 8.65 13.36 15.51
C VAL A 285 7.39 13.85 16.19
N VAL A 286 6.53 12.97 16.70
CA VAL A 286 5.24 13.34 17.26
C VAL A 286 5.30 13.36 18.78
N SER A 287 4.82 14.43 19.40
CA SER A 287 4.65 14.47 20.85
C SER A 287 3.52 13.53 21.27
N PRO A 288 3.74 12.63 22.24
CA PRO A 288 2.67 11.76 22.71
C PRO A 288 1.56 12.61 23.38
N LEU A 289 0.34 12.38 22.95
CA LEU A 289 -0.85 12.99 23.54
C LEU A 289 -1.81 11.90 23.98
N ILE A 290 -2.47 12.11 25.11
CA ILE A 290 -3.36 11.15 25.74
C ILE A 290 -4.75 11.24 25.13
N ASP A 291 -5.23 12.46 24.88
CA ASP A 291 -6.55 12.71 24.31
C ASP A 291 -6.47 12.87 22.79
N PHE A 292 -7.30 12.13 22.07
CA PHE A 292 -7.38 12.31 20.62
C PHE A 292 -8.18 13.57 20.27
N ARG A 293 -7.54 14.42 19.50
CA ARG A 293 -8.14 15.61 18.91
C ARG A 293 -7.97 15.54 17.40
N PHE A 294 -9.04 15.85 16.67
CA PHE A 294 -8.99 15.87 15.21
C PHE A 294 -8.24 17.11 14.70
N SER A 295 -6.94 17.20 15.02
CA SER A 295 -6.08 18.26 14.50
C SER A 295 -4.73 17.68 14.09
N LEU A 296 -4.24 18.10 12.93
CA LEU A 296 -2.90 17.78 12.45
C LEU A 296 -1.81 18.58 13.19
N PHE A 297 -2.17 19.68 13.84
CA PHE A 297 -1.24 20.51 14.62
C PHE A 297 -1.07 20.04 16.05
N ASP A 298 -1.85 19.06 16.46
CA ASP A 298 -1.70 18.48 17.78
C ASP A 298 -0.77 17.25 17.77
N GLY A 299 -0.42 16.78 18.96
CA GLY A 299 0.29 15.52 19.14
C GLY A 299 -0.63 14.32 18.98
N GLY A 300 -0.08 13.13 19.20
CA GLY A 300 -0.88 11.92 19.19
C GLY A 300 -0.05 10.68 19.45
N THR A 301 -0.73 9.59 19.77
CA THR A 301 -0.10 8.30 19.99
C THR A 301 -0.74 7.26 19.08
N THR A 302 0.05 6.65 18.19
CA THR A 302 -0.42 5.55 17.34
C THR A 302 -0.36 4.22 18.08
N PHE A 303 -1.02 3.19 17.56
CA PHE A 303 -0.89 1.84 18.13
C PHE A 303 0.57 1.39 18.26
N ALA A 304 1.36 1.58 17.22
CA ALA A 304 2.75 1.15 17.18
C ALA A 304 3.62 1.92 18.19
N THR A 305 3.44 3.25 18.29
CA THR A 305 4.17 4.08 19.26
C THR A 305 3.74 3.81 20.70
N ALA A 306 2.46 3.54 20.97
CA ALA A 306 1.97 3.15 22.28
C ALA A 306 2.62 1.86 22.80
N ILE A 307 2.66 0.84 21.95
CA ILE A 307 3.28 -0.45 22.29
C ILE A 307 4.78 -0.29 22.54
N ALA A 308 5.47 0.51 21.72
CA ALA A 308 6.90 0.77 21.93
C ALA A 308 7.20 1.53 23.23
N LEU A 309 6.40 2.55 23.55
CA LEU A 309 6.53 3.31 24.81
C LEU A 309 6.32 2.43 26.04
N ALA A 310 5.38 1.50 25.97
CA ALA A 310 5.00 0.63 27.07
C ALA A 310 5.90 -0.62 27.21
N SER A 311 6.92 -0.78 26.40
CA SER A 311 7.79 -1.99 26.39
C SER A 311 8.39 -2.30 27.77
N ALA A 312 8.67 -1.28 28.59
CA ALA A 312 9.15 -1.45 29.96
C ALA A 312 8.09 -2.03 30.93
N GLU A 313 6.82 -1.97 30.59
CA GLU A 313 5.71 -2.47 31.42
C GLU A 313 5.38 -3.95 31.16
N PHE A 314 5.99 -4.59 30.17
CA PHE A 314 5.69 -5.97 29.76
C PHE A 314 6.14 -7.04 30.75
N GLY A 315 6.84 -6.67 31.82
CA GLY A 315 7.15 -7.58 32.91
C GLY A 315 5.92 -8.11 33.67
N ASN A 316 4.77 -7.43 33.58
CA ASN A 316 3.50 -7.91 34.13
C ASN A 316 2.61 -8.43 32.98
N GLU A 317 2.16 -9.68 33.09
CA GLU A 317 1.38 -10.36 32.04
C GLU A 317 0.05 -9.66 31.73
N MET A 318 -0.62 -9.11 32.75
CA MET A 318 -1.90 -8.46 32.60
C MET A 318 -1.77 -7.10 31.87
N ARG A 319 -0.73 -6.31 32.22
CA ARG A 319 -0.39 -5.07 31.51
C ARG A 319 0.02 -5.34 30.08
N ALA A 320 0.90 -6.32 29.86
CA ALA A 320 1.26 -6.77 28.54
C ALA A 320 0.03 -7.17 27.70
N GLY A 321 -0.95 -7.82 28.33
CA GLY A 321 -2.22 -8.20 27.70
C GLY A 321 -3.01 -7.01 27.16
N ALA A 322 -3.04 -5.87 27.87
CA ALA A 322 -3.71 -4.66 27.39
C ALA A 322 -3.05 -4.08 26.14
N TYR A 323 -1.70 -4.00 26.09
CA TYR A 323 -0.98 -3.54 24.91
C TYR A 323 -1.00 -4.55 23.75
N ILE A 324 -1.05 -5.86 24.08
CA ILE A 324 -1.28 -6.91 23.07
C ILE A 324 -2.67 -6.77 22.45
N ALA A 325 -3.69 -6.37 23.22
CA ALA A 325 -5.02 -6.07 22.68
C ALA A 325 -4.98 -4.89 21.68
N ALA A 326 -4.18 -3.85 21.96
CA ALA A 326 -3.94 -2.78 20.99
C ALA A 326 -3.20 -3.29 19.74
N GLY A 327 -2.21 -4.17 19.89
CA GLY A 327 -1.53 -4.83 18.77
C GLY A 327 -2.47 -5.69 17.93
N LEU A 328 -3.40 -6.40 18.55
CA LEU A 328 -4.45 -7.16 17.85
C LEU A 328 -5.33 -6.22 17.01
N MET A 329 -5.67 -5.04 17.54
CA MET A 329 -6.46 -4.04 16.78
C MET A 329 -5.68 -3.45 15.61
N LEU A 330 -4.37 -3.20 15.77
CA LEU A 330 -3.52 -2.79 14.65
C LEU A 330 -3.44 -3.89 13.58
N PHE A 331 -3.29 -5.14 13.99
CA PHE A 331 -3.31 -6.28 13.08
C PHE A 331 -4.64 -6.37 12.31
N LEU A 332 -5.76 -6.22 13.00
CA LEU A 332 -7.09 -6.23 12.38
C LEU A 332 -7.27 -5.04 11.42
N LEU A 333 -6.85 -3.85 11.83
CA LEU A 333 -6.90 -2.63 10.99
C LEU A 333 -6.11 -2.84 9.69
N THR A 334 -4.87 -3.32 9.78
CA THR A 334 -4.03 -3.58 8.60
C THR A 334 -4.63 -4.67 7.72
N PHE A 335 -5.21 -5.70 8.30
CA PHE A 335 -5.90 -6.75 7.55
C PHE A 335 -7.11 -6.22 6.77
N VAL A 336 -7.97 -5.42 7.42
CA VAL A 336 -9.15 -4.80 6.81
C VAL A 336 -8.74 -3.86 5.68
N VAL A 337 -7.76 -2.98 5.92
CA VAL A 337 -7.25 -2.05 4.91
C VAL A 337 -6.71 -2.80 3.69
N ASN A 338 -5.92 -3.86 3.91
CA ASN A 338 -5.39 -4.69 2.82
C ASN A 338 -6.48 -5.48 2.08
N ALA A 339 -7.55 -5.90 2.77
CA ALA A 339 -8.69 -6.57 2.15
C ALA A 339 -9.48 -5.61 1.25
N ILE A 340 -9.76 -4.38 1.73
CA ILE A 340 -10.42 -3.32 0.96
C ILE A 340 -9.58 -2.98 -0.29
N ALA A 341 -8.27 -2.81 -0.13
CA ALA A 341 -7.36 -2.53 -1.21
C ALA A 341 -7.42 -3.60 -2.32
N ARG A 342 -7.37 -4.88 -1.95
CA ARG A 342 -7.49 -5.99 -2.90
C ARG A 342 -8.86 -6.03 -3.59
N ALA A 343 -9.92 -5.68 -2.89
CA ALA A 343 -11.25 -5.61 -3.48
C ALA A 343 -11.32 -4.50 -4.57
N ILE A 344 -10.72 -3.32 -4.30
CA ILE A 344 -10.66 -2.21 -5.26
C ILE A 344 -9.85 -2.58 -6.50
N VAL A 345 -8.70 -3.25 -6.33
CA VAL A 345 -7.85 -3.67 -7.46
C VAL A 345 -8.54 -4.73 -8.31
N LYS A 346 -9.28 -5.66 -7.70
CA LYS A 346 -9.97 -6.74 -8.41
C LYS A 346 -11.21 -6.26 -9.18
N SER A 347 -11.82 -5.14 -8.79
CA SER A 347 -13.04 -4.60 -9.40
C SER A 347 -12.77 -3.77 -10.68
N LYS A 348 -11.52 -3.54 -11.02
CA LYS A 348 -11.06 -2.87 -12.25
C LYS A 348 -10.33 -3.85 -13.16
#